data_0ea194cdff389347e5fce3e2f5d889c0
#
_entry.id   0ea194cdff389347e5fce3e2f5d889c0
#
_cell.length_a   1.000
_cell.length_b   1.000
_cell.length_c   1.000
_cell.angle_alpha   90.00
_cell.angle_beta   90.00
_cell.angle_gamma   90.00
#
_symmetry.space_group_name_H-M   'P 1'
#
loop_
_entity.id
_entity.type
_entity.pdbx_description
1 polymer ?
#
loop_
_entity_poly.entity_id
_entity_poly.type
_entity_poly.pdbx_seq_one_letter_code
_entity_poly.pdbx_strand_id
1 'polypeptide(L)'
;MQQHSINSAPAPAPTTAPAPGGRRRRPVTAALVALLAVAGLQTAMTPGAQAADNPYERGPAPTTSSIEAVRGPYAVSQTTVSSLSASGFGGGTIYYPTTTSDGTFGAVAISPGFTGTQSSIAWLGPRLASQGFVVFTIDTITTLDQPDSRGRQLLAALDHLTQRSTVRSRVDSTRLGVMGHSMGGGGSLEAAKSRPSLQAAIPLTGWNTDKTWPELRTPTLIVGADGDTVAPVSSHSEPFYESLPSTLDKAYLELNNASHFTPNTSDTTIAKYSISWLKRFIDNDTRYEQFLCPIPRPSLTIEEYRGNCPHTS
;
A
#
# COMPACT_ATOMS: atom_id res chain seq x y z
N MET A 1 21.36 -52.21 -31.00
CA MET A 1 21.75 -51.91 -32.37
C MET A 1 21.64 -50.40 -32.58
N GLN A 2 22.68 -49.87 -32.81
CA GLN A 2 23.53 -48.82 -33.42
C GLN A 2 23.49 -47.55 -32.63
N GLN A 3 24.50 -47.18 -32.02
CA GLN A 3 25.82 -46.52 -32.09
C GLN A 3 26.00 -45.61 -33.34
N HIS A 4 26.38 -44.36 -33.01
CA HIS A 4 27.40 -43.49 -33.66
C HIS A 4 26.98 -42.04 -33.49
N SER A 5 27.83 -41.05 -33.28
CA SER A 5 29.29 -40.91 -33.15
C SER A 5 29.55 -39.44 -32.77
N ILE A 6 30.61 -39.31 -32.06
CA ILE A 6 31.26 -38.07 -31.59
C ILE A 6 31.82 -37.29 -32.78
N ASN A 7 31.79 -35.95 -32.73
CA ASN A 7 32.75 -35.15 -33.49
C ASN A 7 33.20 -33.91 -32.68
N SER A 8 34.46 -33.94 -32.31
CA SER A 8 35.22 -32.86 -31.69
C SER A 8 35.90 -32.02 -32.78
N ALA A 9 35.96 -30.73 -32.64
CA ALA A 9 36.78 -29.85 -33.45
C ALA A 9 37.72 -28.99 -32.58
N PRO A 10 38.92 -28.63 -33.02
CA PRO A 10 40.05 -28.24 -32.19
C PRO A 10 40.21 -26.72 -31.98
N ALA A 11 41.00 -26.40 -30.96
CA ALA A 11 41.41 -25.05 -30.57
C ALA A 11 42.52 -24.50 -31.51
N PRO A 12 42.63 -23.19 -31.70
CA PRO A 12 43.80 -22.56 -32.29
C PRO A 12 44.79 -22.06 -31.26
N ALA A 13 46.09 -22.14 -31.61
CA ALA A 13 47.27 -21.84 -30.86
C ALA A 13 47.68 -20.34 -30.86
N PRO A 14 48.67 -19.95 -30.06
CA PRO A 14 48.95 -18.55 -29.72
C PRO A 14 49.92 -17.89 -30.69
N THR A 15 49.82 -16.56 -30.82
CA THR A 15 50.78 -15.75 -31.59
C THR A 15 51.53 -14.77 -30.64
N THR A 16 52.79 -14.72 -30.89
CA THR A 16 53.94 -14.09 -30.23
C THR A 16 53.93 -12.55 -30.29
N ALA A 17 54.48 -11.95 -29.24
CA ALA A 17 54.88 -10.55 -29.18
C ALA A 17 56.24 -10.30 -29.89
N PRO A 18 56.58 -9.08 -30.25
CA PRO A 18 57.96 -8.61 -30.23
C PRO A 18 58.17 -7.39 -29.31
N ALA A 19 59.40 -7.34 -28.78
CA ALA A 19 59.91 -6.37 -27.81
C ALA A 19 60.68 -5.22 -28.51
N PRO A 20 61.41 -4.33 -27.78
CA PRO A 20 61.29 -2.89 -27.86
C PRO A 20 62.50 -2.21 -28.56
N GLY A 21 62.33 -0.96 -28.95
CA GLY A 21 63.42 -0.19 -29.54
C GLY A 21 63.31 1.32 -29.40
N GLY A 22 64.30 1.94 -28.79
CA GLY A 22 64.87 3.18 -29.25
C GLY A 22 64.52 4.47 -28.53
N ARG A 23 65.32 4.83 -27.47
CA ARG A 23 65.50 6.17 -26.98
C ARG A 23 66.00 7.13 -28.05
N ARG A 24 65.37 8.31 -28.26
CA ARG A 24 66.09 9.54 -28.65
C ARG A 24 65.63 10.72 -27.80
N ARG A 25 66.61 11.42 -27.22
CA ARG A 25 66.46 12.71 -26.48
C ARG A 25 66.62 13.92 -27.43
N ARG A 26 65.96 15.04 -27.02
CA ARG A 26 66.24 16.49 -27.26
C ARG A 26 65.19 17.23 -28.07
N PRO A 27 65.06 18.58 -27.87
CA PRO A 27 65.41 19.44 -26.74
C PRO A 27 64.22 20.25 -26.19
N VAL A 28 64.49 20.91 -25.05
CA VAL A 28 63.62 21.85 -24.34
C VAL A 28 63.46 23.13 -25.13
N THR A 29 62.23 23.58 -25.38
CA THR A 29 61.92 24.96 -25.73
C THR A 29 60.91 25.47 -24.70
N ALA A 30 61.31 26.44 -23.93
CA ALA A 30 60.49 27.14 -22.99
C ALA A 30 59.49 28.06 -23.76
N ALA A 31 58.20 27.82 -23.56
CA ALA A 31 57.15 28.74 -23.98
C ALA A 31 56.41 29.21 -22.73
N LEU A 32 56.51 30.51 -22.46
CA LEU A 32 55.65 31.20 -21.48
C LEU A 32 54.19 31.06 -21.93
N VAL A 33 53.39 30.44 -21.10
CA VAL A 33 51.93 30.47 -21.26
C VAL A 33 51.36 31.33 -20.15
N ALA A 34 50.78 32.46 -20.56
CA ALA A 34 50.06 33.38 -19.69
C ALA A 34 48.83 32.68 -19.07
N LEU A 35 48.79 32.67 -17.74
CA LEU A 35 47.60 32.25 -17.01
C LEU A 35 46.48 33.31 -17.16
N LEU A 36 45.53 33.06 -18.01
CA LEU A 36 44.19 33.67 -17.96
C LEU A 36 43.41 33.01 -16.85
N ALA A 37 43.29 33.65 -15.70
CA ALA A 37 42.36 33.25 -14.65
C ALA A 37 40.90 33.48 -15.14
N VAL A 38 40.28 32.43 -15.63
CA VAL A 38 38.82 32.37 -15.80
C VAL A 38 38.22 32.17 -14.42
N ALA A 39 37.74 33.25 -13.80
CA ALA A 39 36.89 33.18 -12.62
C ALA A 39 35.56 32.54 -13.04
N GLY A 40 35.50 31.20 -12.89
CA GLY A 40 34.24 30.46 -13.01
C GLY A 40 33.31 30.88 -11.88
N LEU A 41 32.25 31.59 -12.22
CA LEU A 41 31.11 31.81 -11.33
C LEU A 41 30.51 30.44 -11.04
N GLN A 42 30.93 29.80 -9.95
CA GLN A 42 30.21 28.67 -9.38
C GLN A 42 28.94 29.26 -8.76
N THR A 43 27.83 29.19 -9.50
CA THR A 43 26.51 29.33 -8.91
C THR A 43 26.38 28.21 -7.88
N ALA A 44 26.56 28.53 -6.60
CA ALA A 44 26.16 27.68 -5.51
C ALA A 44 24.67 27.40 -5.70
N MET A 45 24.34 26.18 -6.15
CA MET A 45 22.98 25.68 -6.01
C MET A 45 22.69 25.70 -4.51
N THR A 46 21.86 26.64 -4.07
CA THR A 46 21.23 26.57 -2.75
C THR A 46 20.56 25.22 -2.68
N PRO A 47 20.85 24.39 -1.65
CA PRO A 47 20.04 23.20 -1.41
C PRO A 47 18.59 23.69 -1.34
N GLY A 48 17.74 23.18 -2.23
CA GLY A 48 16.31 23.42 -2.13
C GLY A 48 15.90 23.11 -0.69
N ALA A 49 15.09 23.98 -0.08
CA ALA A 49 14.55 23.73 1.24
C ALA A 49 14.00 22.29 1.25
N GLN A 50 14.65 21.41 1.99
CA GLN A 50 14.11 20.07 2.22
C GLN A 50 12.74 20.31 2.86
N ALA A 51 11.70 19.76 2.24
CA ALA A 51 10.40 19.67 2.89
C ALA A 51 10.65 19.07 4.29
N ALA A 52 10.05 19.67 5.31
CA ALA A 52 10.20 19.19 6.68
C ALA A 52 9.96 17.68 6.68
N ASP A 53 10.92 16.91 7.18
CA ASP A 53 10.88 15.46 7.16
C ASP A 53 9.54 15.00 7.76
N ASN A 54 8.75 14.27 7.00
CA ASN A 54 7.50 13.70 7.48
C ASN A 54 7.85 12.68 8.59
N PRO A 55 7.46 12.92 9.86
CA PRO A 55 7.83 12.06 10.98
C PRO A 55 7.21 10.65 10.88
N TYR A 56 6.27 10.46 9.95
CA TYR A 56 5.55 9.19 9.74
C TYR A 56 6.04 8.43 8.51
N GLU A 57 6.96 9.00 7.74
CA GLU A 57 7.58 8.33 6.61
C GLU A 57 8.40 7.14 7.10
N ARG A 58 8.09 5.94 6.61
CA ARG A 58 8.68 4.67 7.06
C ARG A 58 9.21 3.87 5.90
N GLY A 59 10.34 3.22 6.15
CA GLY A 59 10.96 2.32 5.18
C GLY A 59 11.61 3.02 3.98
N PRO A 60 12.17 2.24 3.04
CA PRO A 60 12.80 2.76 1.84
C PRO A 60 11.80 3.44 0.90
N ALA A 61 12.30 4.27 -0.03
CA ALA A 61 11.49 4.82 -1.09
C ALA A 61 10.77 3.69 -1.87
N PRO A 62 9.44 3.81 -2.08
CA PRO A 62 8.68 2.74 -2.71
C PRO A 62 8.97 2.65 -4.22
N THR A 63 8.92 1.44 -4.73
CA THR A 63 8.93 1.13 -6.16
C THR A 63 7.72 0.27 -6.50
N THR A 64 7.35 0.18 -7.78
CA THR A 64 6.28 -0.73 -8.21
C THR A 64 6.52 -2.15 -7.69
N SER A 65 7.74 -2.66 -7.86
CA SER A 65 8.08 -4.02 -7.39
C SER A 65 7.98 -4.17 -5.87
N SER A 66 8.31 -3.14 -5.08
CA SER A 66 8.25 -3.23 -3.61
C SER A 66 6.82 -3.23 -3.06
N ILE A 67 5.89 -2.51 -3.70
CA ILE A 67 4.47 -2.49 -3.29
C ILE A 67 3.67 -3.68 -3.85
N GLU A 68 4.14 -4.27 -4.94
CA GLU A 68 3.59 -5.50 -5.52
C GLU A 68 4.14 -6.78 -4.88
N ALA A 69 5.26 -6.70 -4.18
CA ALA A 69 5.85 -7.82 -3.47
C ALA A 69 4.91 -8.38 -2.39
N VAL A 70 4.94 -9.70 -2.17
CA VAL A 70 4.11 -10.38 -1.14
C VAL A 70 4.42 -9.88 0.27
N ARG A 71 5.64 -9.38 0.51
CA ARG A 71 6.09 -8.79 1.78
C ARG A 71 6.83 -7.50 1.52
N GLY A 72 6.58 -6.52 2.39
CA GLY A 72 7.33 -5.29 2.48
C GLY A 72 8.62 -5.44 3.31
N PRO A 73 9.27 -4.33 3.65
CA PRO A 73 10.60 -4.34 4.29
C PRO A 73 10.57 -4.77 5.77
N TYR A 74 9.41 -4.83 6.42
CA TYR A 74 9.32 -5.13 7.85
C TYR A 74 9.07 -6.61 8.11
N ALA A 75 9.84 -7.18 9.06
CA ALA A 75 9.49 -8.46 9.67
C ALA A 75 8.21 -8.30 10.51
N VAL A 76 7.33 -9.28 10.43
CA VAL A 76 5.98 -9.25 11.02
C VAL A 76 5.83 -10.32 12.08
N SER A 77 5.21 -9.96 13.19
CA SER A 77 4.68 -10.88 14.19
C SER A 77 3.17 -10.73 14.31
N GLN A 78 2.52 -11.65 15.02
CA GLN A 78 1.09 -11.60 15.24
C GLN A 78 0.72 -12.02 16.66
N THR A 79 -0.45 -11.56 17.10
CA THR A 79 -1.08 -11.97 18.36
C THR A 79 -2.59 -12.08 18.18
N THR A 80 -3.21 -13.03 18.87
CA THR A 80 -4.65 -13.25 18.77
C THR A 80 -5.38 -12.56 19.91
N VAL A 81 -6.54 -11.99 19.62
CA VAL A 81 -7.52 -11.50 20.58
C VAL A 81 -8.69 -12.46 20.58
N SER A 82 -8.90 -13.17 21.70
CA SER A 82 -10.03 -14.09 21.82
C SER A 82 -11.36 -13.34 21.89
N SER A 83 -12.45 -13.99 21.53
CA SER A 83 -13.79 -13.42 21.69
C SER A 83 -14.12 -13.06 23.15
N LEU A 84 -13.57 -13.79 24.11
CA LEU A 84 -13.72 -13.49 25.54
C LEU A 84 -13.00 -12.19 25.97
N SER A 85 -11.93 -11.82 25.28
CA SER A 85 -11.15 -10.61 25.55
C SER A 85 -11.60 -9.41 24.69
N ALA A 86 -12.41 -9.66 23.69
CA ALA A 86 -12.97 -8.65 22.80
C ALA A 86 -14.17 -7.96 23.46
N SER A 87 -14.31 -6.66 23.26
CA SER A 87 -15.46 -5.89 23.72
C SER A 87 -16.03 -5.09 22.56
N GLY A 88 -17.23 -5.45 22.13
CA GLY A 88 -17.88 -4.82 20.99
C GLY A 88 -17.49 -5.36 19.61
N PHE A 89 -16.76 -6.48 19.53
CA PHE A 89 -16.43 -7.23 18.32
C PHE A 89 -16.14 -8.71 18.66
N GLY A 90 -15.97 -9.58 17.70
CA GLY A 90 -15.89 -11.05 17.91
C GLY A 90 -14.49 -11.60 18.19
N GLY A 91 -13.45 -10.77 18.31
CA GLY A 91 -12.07 -11.21 18.40
C GLY A 91 -11.30 -10.98 17.10
N GLY A 92 -10.15 -11.67 16.93
CA GLY A 92 -9.38 -11.56 15.69
C GLY A 92 -7.87 -11.71 15.86
N THR A 93 -7.12 -11.33 14.83
CA THR A 93 -5.65 -11.40 14.81
C THR A 93 -5.05 -10.04 14.52
N ILE A 94 -4.11 -9.62 15.35
CA ILE A 94 -3.32 -8.40 15.18
C ILE A 94 -1.96 -8.78 14.59
N TYR A 95 -1.62 -8.21 13.44
CA TYR A 95 -0.31 -8.32 12.77
C TYR A 95 0.44 -6.99 12.92
N TYR A 96 1.74 -7.05 13.21
CA TYR A 96 2.50 -5.83 13.50
C TYR A 96 3.99 -5.99 13.14
N PRO A 97 4.66 -4.88 12.76
CA PRO A 97 6.12 -4.86 12.58
C PRO A 97 6.83 -5.21 13.88
N THR A 98 7.89 -6.03 13.81
CA THR A 98 8.65 -6.42 14.99
C THR A 98 9.63 -5.35 15.45
N THR A 99 10.08 -4.47 14.55
CA THR A 99 10.99 -3.36 14.87
C THR A 99 10.37 -2.38 15.86
N THR A 100 11.21 -1.80 16.71
CA THR A 100 10.86 -0.69 17.62
C THR A 100 11.66 0.57 17.33
N SER A 101 12.66 0.50 16.44
CA SER A 101 13.52 1.64 16.10
C SER A 101 12.78 2.76 15.38
N ASP A 102 11.71 2.42 14.65
CA ASP A 102 10.96 3.37 13.83
C ASP A 102 9.80 4.03 14.58
N GLY A 103 9.71 3.81 15.90
CA GLY A 103 8.64 4.36 16.74
C GLY A 103 7.30 3.64 16.57
N THR A 104 6.21 4.41 16.62
CA THR A 104 4.85 3.90 16.47
C THR A 104 4.41 3.87 15.00
N PHE A 105 3.47 3.00 14.68
CA PHE A 105 2.91 2.80 13.35
C PHE A 105 1.43 3.19 13.32
N GLY A 106 0.97 3.65 12.17
CA GLY A 106 -0.46 3.77 11.91
C GLY A 106 -1.15 2.40 11.96
N ALA A 107 -2.46 2.38 12.18
CA ALA A 107 -3.18 1.12 12.33
C ALA A 107 -4.45 1.03 11.49
N VAL A 108 -4.80 -0.21 11.11
CA VAL A 108 -5.95 -0.52 10.26
C VAL A 108 -6.73 -1.70 10.84
N ALA A 109 -8.04 -1.53 11.01
CA ALA A 109 -8.96 -2.63 11.32
C ALA A 109 -9.67 -3.11 10.04
N ILE A 110 -9.79 -4.42 9.84
CA ILE A 110 -10.36 -5.03 8.65
C ILE A 110 -11.48 -6.00 9.03
N SER A 111 -12.69 -5.81 8.48
CA SER A 111 -13.87 -6.65 8.71
C SER A 111 -14.14 -7.59 7.54
N PRO A 112 -14.49 -8.87 7.79
CA PRO A 112 -14.94 -9.80 6.76
C PRO A 112 -16.34 -9.46 6.22
N GLY A 113 -16.78 -10.19 5.19
CA GLY A 113 -18.13 -10.13 4.63
C GLY A 113 -19.15 -10.96 5.42
N PHE A 114 -20.40 -10.98 4.89
CA PHE A 114 -21.49 -11.80 5.42
C PHE A 114 -21.12 -13.28 5.44
N THR A 115 -21.42 -13.98 6.53
CA THR A 115 -21.02 -15.36 6.85
C THR A 115 -19.50 -15.59 6.94
N GLY A 116 -18.68 -14.60 6.61
CA GLY A 116 -17.22 -14.71 6.67
C GLY A 116 -16.68 -14.53 8.08
N THR A 117 -15.51 -15.12 8.32
CA THR A 117 -14.66 -14.88 9.48
C THR A 117 -13.40 -14.13 9.04
N GLN A 118 -12.57 -13.68 10.00
CA GLN A 118 -11.30 -13.02 9.70
C GLN A 118 -10.40 -13.81 8.73
N SER A 119 -10.53 -15.14 8.69
CA SER A 119 -9.73 -16.00 7.81
C SER A 119 -9.92 -15.67 6.33
N SER A 120 -11.10 -15.18 5.93
CA SER A 120 -11.39 -14.82 4.55
C SER A 120 -10.62 -13.58 4.05
N ILE A 121 -10.10 -12.77 4.98
CA ILE A 121 -9.35 -11.54 4.69
C ILE A 121 -7.96 -11.53 5.34
N ALA A 122 -7.55 -12.64 5.95
CA ALA A 122 -6.34 -12.73 6.75
C ALA A 122 -5.05 -12.46 5.96
N TRP A 123 -5.06 -12.66 4.64
CA TRP A 123 -3.92 -12.40 3.77
C TRP A 123 -3.48 -10.93 3.77
N LEU A 124 -4.43 -9.99 3.99
CA LEU A 124 -4.15 -8.56 4.12
C LEU A 124 -3.32 -8.25 5.37
N GLY A 125 -3.53 -8.99 6.45
CA GLY A 125 -2.86 -8.76 7.73
C GLY A 125 -1.35 -8.67 7.61
N PRO A 126 -0.65 -9.76 7.32
CA PRO A 126 0.81 -9.75 7.19
C PRO A 126 1.29 -8.95 5.95
N ARG A 127 0.45 -8.82 4.90
CA ARG A 127 0.79 -8.03 3.72
C ARG A 127 0.97 -6.56 4.08
N LEU A 128 -0.05 -5.95 4.71
CA LEU A 128 -0.04 -4.55 5.11
C LEU A 128 0.91 -4.30 6.30
N ALA A 129 0.98 -5.24 7.26
CA ALA A 129 1.89 -5.10 8.39
C ALA A 129 3.36 -5.06 7.95
N SER A 130 3.74 -5.83 6.94
CA SER A 130 5.10 -5.78 6.40
C SER A 130 5.44 -4.47 5.69
N GLN A 131 4.44 -3.64 5.40
CA GLN A 131 4.62 -2.28 4.86
C GLN A 131 4.64 -1.20 5.95
N GLY A 132 4.57 -1.58 7.24
CA GLY A 132 4.68 -0.65 8.37
C GLY A 132 3.34 -0.19 8.93
N PHE A 133 2.37 -1.09 9.05
CA PHE A 133 1.10 -0.85 9.75
C PHE A 133 0.91 -1.87 10.87
N VAL A 134 0.13 -1.50 11.90
CA VAL A 134 -0.47 -2.47 12.80
C VAL A 134 -1.86 -2.82 12.24
N VAL A 135 -2.08 -4.07 11.89
CA VAL A 135 -3.28 -4.52 11.16
C VAL A 135 -4.08 -5.48 12.01
N PHE A 136 -5.35 -5.20 12.19
CA PHE A 136 -6.26 -6.04 12.96
C PHE A 136 -7.36 -6.62 12.07
N THR A 137 -7.26 -7.87 11.68
CA THR A 137 -8.35 -8.60 11.02
C THR A 137 -9.29 -9.12 12.09
N ILE A 138 -10.56 -8.70 12.06
CA ILE A 138 -11.53 -9.01 13.11
C ILE A 138 -12.50 -10.11 12.71
N ASP A 139 -12.94 -10.88 13.70
CA ASP A 139 -14.21 -11.58 13.64
C ASP A 139 -15.33 -10.69 14.14
N THR A 140 -16.51 -10.83 13.56
CA THR A 140 -17.72 -10.13 14.01
C THR A 140 -18.40 -10.90 15.14
N ILE A 141 -19.23 -10.23 15.95
CA ILE A 141 -19.98 -10.85 17.05
C ILE A 141 -20.83 -12.00 16.53
N THR A 142 -21.49 -11.76 15.39
CA THR A 142 -22.11 -12.81 14.60
C THR A 142 -21.68 -12.68 13.13
N THR A 143 -21.57 -13.80 12.43
CA THR A 143 -21.25 -13.77 11.00
C THR A 143 -22.37 -13.16 10.15
N LEU A 144 -23.56 -12.96 10.72
CA LEU A 144 -24.76 -12.39 10.07
C LEU A 144 -24.90 -10.87 10.29
N ASP A 145 -23.97 -10.26 11.01
CA ASP A 145 -24.01 -8.81 11.32
C ASP A 145 -24.07 -7.95 10.04
N GLN A 146 -24.92 -6.94 10.08
CA GLN A 146 -25.12 -5.99 9.00
C GLN A 146 -24.04 -4.91 8.95
N PRO A 147 -23.90 -4.13 7.87
CA PRO A 147 -22.83 -3.13 7.71
C PRO A 147 -22.70 -2.14 8.88
N ASP A 148 -23.81 -1.60 9.38
CA ASP A 148 -23.80 -0.65 10.51
C ASP A 148 -23.22 -1.29 11.78
N SER A 149 -23.56 -2.54 12.08
CA SER A 149 -22.97 -3.31 13.19
C SER A 149 -21.48 -3.55 12.96
N ARG A 150 -21.07 -3.92 11.73
CA ARG A 150 -19.65 -4.11 11.39
C ARG A 150 -18.86 -2.82 11.51
N GLY A 151 -19.45 -1.67 11.16
CA GLY A 151 -18.85 -0.36 11.37
C GLY A 151 -18.56 -0.07 12.85
N ARG A 152 -19.52 -0.30 13.73
CA ARG A 152 -19.30 -0.18 15.19
C ARG A 152 -18.23 -1.13 15.70
N GLN A 153 -18.18 -2.35 15.18
CA GLN A 153 -17.18 -3.37 15.56
C GLN A 153 -15.77 -3.00 15.08
N LEU A 154 -15.62 -2.44 13.89
CA LEU A 154 -14.34 -1.89 13.41
C LEU A 154 -13.83 -0.79 14.35
N LEU A 155 -14.71 0.12 14.77
CA LEU A 155 -14.35 1.19 15.71
C LEU A 155 -13.98 0.64 17.09
N ALA A 156 -14.73 -0.34 17.60
CA ALA A 156 -14.42 -1.01 18.87
C ALA A 156 -13.07 -1.77 18.81
N ALA A 157 -12.75 -2.36 17.67
CA ALA A 157 -11.46 -3.02 17.44
C ALA A 157 -10.29 -2.02 17.42
N LEU A 158 -10.45 -0.85 16.79
CA LEU A 158 -9.46 0.23 16.84
C LEU A 158 -9.26 0.75 18.27
N ASP A 159 -10.34 0.90 19.04
CA ASP A 159 -10.27 1.30 20.44
C ASP A 159 -9.58 0.23 21.31
N HIS A 160 -9.86 -1.04 21.06
CA HIS A 160 -9.13 -2.14 21.69
C HIS A 160 -7.64 -2.08 21.33
N LEU A 161 -7.33 -1.89 20.06
CA LEU A 161 -5.95 -1.88 19.55
C LEU A 161 -5.11 -0.80 20.22
N THR A 162 -5.67 0.42 20.38
CA THR A 162 -4.97 1.58 20.93
C THR A 162 -4.93 1.61 22.45
N GLN A 163 -5.92 1.02 23.14
CA GLN A 163 -6.08 1.17 24.59
C GLN A 163 -5.77 -0.10 25.38
N ARG A 164 -6.10 -1.29 24.83
CA ARG A 164 -6.11 -2.55 25.60
C ARG A 164 -5.17 -3.62 25.08
N SER A 165 -4.82 -3.59 23.76
CA SER A 165 -4.01 -4.64 23.16
C SER A 165 -2.62 -4.73 23.78
N THR A 166 -2.01 -5.91 23.70
CA THR A 166 -0.63 -6.13 24.13
C THR A 166 0.40 -5.38 23.27
N VAL A 167 -0.03 -4.90 22.10
CA VAL A 167 0.81 -4.16 21.15
C VAL A 167 0.47 -2.67 21.07
N ARG A 168 -0.36 -2.13 21.99
CA ARG A 168 -0.80 -0.72 21.99
C ARG A 168 0.36 0.28 21.95
N SER A 169 1.50 -0.06 22.55
CA SER A 169 2.70 0.79 22.54
C SER A 169 3.35 0.93 21.15
N ARG A 170 2.94 0.12 20.18
CA ARG A 170 3.39 0.19 18.78
C ARG A 170 2.45 1.01 17.90
N VAL A 171 1.29 1.41 18.42
CA VAL A 171 0.22 2.05 17.66
C VAL A 171 0.23 3.55 17.91
N ASP A 172 0.18 4.33 16.85
CA ASP A 172 -0.16 5.74 16.92
C ASP A 172 -1.69 5.87 16.86
N SER A 173 -2.29 6.25 17.99
CA SER A 173 -3.75 6.36 18.12
C SER A 173 -4.37 7.49 17.30
N THR A 174 -3.56 8.38 16.73
CA THR A 174 -4.01 9.48 15.88
C THR A 174 -4.05 9.13 14.40
N ARG A 175 -3.49 7.96 14.01
CA ARG A 175 -3.33 7.55 12.61
C ARG A 175 -4.00 6.20 12.36
N LEU A 176 -5.32 6.23 12.17
CA LEU A 176 -6.17 5.04 12.10
C LEU A 176 -6.95 4.98 10.78
N GLY A 177 -7.13 3.78 10.26
CA GLY A 177 -7.95 3.51 9.09
C GLY A 177 -8.80 2.26 9.24
N VAL A 178 -9.72 2.07 8.30
CA VAL A 178 -10.63 0.93 8.25
C VAL A 178 -10.71 0.35 6.84
N MET A 179 -10.87 -0.96 6.77
CA MET A 179 -11.10 -1.71 5.54
C MET A 179 -12.14 -2.80 5.78
N GLY A 180 -12.66 -3.36 4.70
CA GLY A 180 -13.49 -4.55 4.82
C GLY A 180 -13.96 -5.07 3.47
N HIS A 181 -14.38 -6.33 3.46
CA HIS A 181 -14.94 -7.00 2.30
C HIS A 181 -16.46 -7.05 2.39
N SER A 182 -17.17 -6.82 1.29
CA SER A 182 -18.62 -6.99 1.20
C SER A 182 -19.38 -6.17 2.25
N MET A 183 -20.17 -6.79 3.13
CA MET A 183 -20.77 -6.09 4.28
C MET A 183 -19.74 -5.48 5.24
N GLY A 184 -18.53 -6.04 5.32
CA GLY A 184 -17.41 -5.40 6.02
C GLY A 184 -16.92 -4.14 5.32
N GLY A 185 -16.98 -4.11 3.99
CA GLY A 185 -16.72 -2.92 3.18
C GLY A 185 -17.76 -1.83 3.42
N GLY A 186 -19.05 -2.19 3.39
CA GLY A 186 -20.12 -1.28 3.84
C GLY A 186 -19.89 -0.81 5.27
N GLY A 187 -19.45 -1.69 6.16
CA GLY A 187 -19.08 -1.37 7.53
C GLY A 187 -17.91 -0.37 7.63
N SER A 188 -16.95 -0.41 6.70
CA SER A 188 -15.86 0.58 6.68
C SER A 188 -16.38 1.99 6.36
N LEU A 189 -17.40 2.12 5.52
CA LEU A 189 -18.05 3.40 5.24
C LEU A 189 -18.86 3.90 6.46
N GLU A 190 -19.59 2.99 7.14
CA GLU A 190 -20.31 3.32 8.39
C GLU A 190 -19.35 3.75 9.50
N ALA A 191 -18.19 3.09 9.62
CA ALA A 191 -17.16 3.49 10.57
C ALA A 191 -16.59 4.87 10.25
N ALA A 192 -16.27 5.14 8.97
CA ALA A 192 -15.75 6.43 8.50
C ALA A 192 -16.76 7.58 8.72
N LYS A 193 -18.06 7.31 8.48
CA LYS A 193 -19.16 8.24 8.78
C LYS A 193 -19.23 8.56 10.28
N SER A 194 -19.13 7.52 11.13
CA SER A 194 -19.26 7.65 12.58
C SER A 194 -18.01 8.25 13.26
N ARG A 195 -16.82 8.11 12.66
CA ARG A 195 -15.54 8.63 13.16
C ARG A 195 -14.79 9.39 12.05
N PRO A 196 -15.14 10.66 11.80
CA PRO A 196 -14.51 11.46 10.73
C PRO A 196 -13.00 11.73 10.93
N SER A 197 -12.45 11.41 12.10
CA SER A 197 -11.02 11.49 12.37
C SER A 197 -10.21 10.29 11.83
N LEU A 198 -10.85 9.29 11.25
CA LEU A 198 -10.16 8.24 10.50
C LEU A 198 -9.48 8.83 9.27
N GLN A 199 -8.30 8.29 8.95
CA GLN A 199 -7.44 8.83 7.89
C GLN A 199 -7.53 8.06 6.58
N ALA A 200 -8.13 6.87 6.60
CA ALA A 200 -8.40 6.10 5.40
C ALA A 200 -9.57 5.14 5.59
N ALA A 201 -10.38 4.99 4.54
CA ALA A 201 -11.39 3.94 4.43
C ALA A 201 -11.23 3.22 3.09
N ILE A 202 -11.28 1.88 3.10
CA ILE A 202 -11.14 1.07 1.88
C ILE A 202 -12.20 -0.05 1.88
N PRO A 203 -13.41 0.21 1.37
CA PRO A 203 -14.36 -0.87 1.08
C PRO A 203 -13.91 -1.68 -0.14
N LEU A 204 -13.80 -2.99 0.03
CA LEU A 204 -13.45 -3.97 -0.99
C LEU A 204 -14.73 -4.69 -1.43
N THR A 205 -15.14 -4.54 -2.69
CA THR A 205 -16.43 -5.05 -3.22
C THR A 205 -17.56 -4.81 -2.21
N GLY A 206 -17.67 -3.54 -1.75
CA GLY A 206 -18.49 -3.18 -0.61
C GLY A 206 -19.99 -3.36 -0.84
N TRP A 207 -20.68 -3.91 0.15
CA TRP A 207 -22.14 -4.04 0.16
C TRP A 207 -22.75 -3.22 1.31
N ASN A 208 -23.73 -2.38 0.99
CA ASN A 208 -24.56 -1.68 1.98
C ASN A 208 -25.95 -1.40 1.37
N THR A 209 -26.98 -1.25 2.19
CA THR A 209 -28.30 -0.75 1.78
C THR A 209 -28.27 0.76 1.53
N ASP A 210 -27.50 1.52 2.32
CA ASP A 210 -27.21 2.92 2.02
C ASP A 210 -26.25 3.00 0.82
N LYS A 211 -26.62 3.78 -0.19
CA LYS A 211 -25.87 3.93 -1.43
C LYS A 211 -25.18 5.29 -1.54
N THR A 212 -25.37 6.18 -0.57
CA THR A 212 -24.91 7.57 -0.67
C THR A 212 -24.20 8.02 0.60
N TRP A 213 -23.03 8.65 0.41
CA TRP A 213 -22.10 8.98 1.49
C TRP A 213 -21.61 10.45 1.43
N PRO A 214 -22.52 11.45 1.26
CA PRO A 214 -22.13 12.86 1.12
C PRO A 214 -21.56 13.46 2.42
N GLU A 215 -21.77 12.79 3.56
CA GLU A 215 -21.27 13.20 4.87
C GLU A 215 -19.86 12.75 5.18
N LEU A 216 -19.25 11.86 4.38
CA LEU A 216 -17.90 11.37 4.64
C LEU A 216 -16.86 12.49 4.58
N ARG A 217 -15.88 12.39 5.49
CA ARG A 217 -14.71 13.29 5.56
C ARG A 217 -13.39 12.53 5.50
N THR A 218 -13.44 11.21 5.59
CA THR A 218 -12.28 10.31 5.55
C THR A 218 -11.88 10.04 4.12
N PRO A 219 -10.61 10.22 3.72
CA PRO A 219 -10.10 9.81 2.42
C PRO A 219 -10.48 8.36 2.09
N THR A 220 -11.13 8.13 0.96
CA THR A 220 -11.79 6.85 0.67
C THR A 220 -11.43 6.30 -0.70
N LEU A 221 -10.88 5.07 -0.72
CA LEU A 221 -10.65 4.27 -1.92
C LEU A 221 -11.74 3.20 -2.04
N ILE A 222 -12.66 3.36 -2.98
CA ILE A 222 -13.68 2.35 -3.29
C ILE A 222 -13.09 1.33 -4.26
N VAL A 223 -13.13 0.04 -3.91
CA VAL A 223 -12.69 -1.05 -4.79
C VAL A 223 -13.90 -1.87 -5.22
N GLY A 224 -14.20 -1.87 -6.52
CA GLY A 224 -15.23 -2.69 -7.17
C GLY A 224 -14.61 -3.84 -7.98
N ALA A 225 -15.44 -4.68 -8.56
CA ALA A 225 -15.05 -5.77 -9.45
C ALA A 225 -16.10 -5.89 -10.58
N ASP A 226 -15.65 -5.94 -11.83
CA ASP A 226 -16.51 -5.92 -13.03
C ASP A 226 -17.50 -7.09 -13.10
N GLY A 227 -17.07 -8.27 -12.64
CA GLY A 227 -17.89 -9.47 -12.59
C GLY A 227 -18.61 -9.70 -11.24
N ASP A 228 -18.78 -8.68 -10.39
CA ASP A 228 -19.47 -8.80 -9.11
C ASP A 228 -20.98 -8.95 -9.31
N THR A 229 -21.50 -10.15 -9.02
CA THR A 229 -22.94 -10.46 -9.11
C THR A 229 -23.67 -10.36 -7.75
N VAL A 230 -22.95 -10.12 -6.66
CA VAL A 230 -23.51 -9.96 -5.29
C VAL A 230 -23.69 -8.49 -4.94
N ALA A 231 -22.67 -7.67 -5.24
CA ALA A 231 -22.67 -6.22 -5.10
C ALA A 231 -22.27 -5.57 -6.43
N PRO A 232 -23.08 -5.67 -7.48
CA PRO A 232 -22.76 -5.14 -8.80
C PRO A 232 -22.27 -3.69 -8.70
N VAL A 233 -21.22 -3.35 -9.42
CA VAL A 233 -20.58 -2.01 -9.35
C VAL A 233 -21.59 -0.89 -9.58
N SER A 234 -22.49 -1.05 -10.57
CA SER A 234 -23.51 -0.07 -10.91
C SER A 234 -24.54 0.23 -9.80
N SER A 235 -24.69 -0.69 -8.83
CA SER A 235 -25.64 -0.52 -7.71
C SER A 235 -24.96 -0.35 -6.35
N HIS A 236 -23.63 -0.47 -6.27
CA HIS A 236 -22.84 -0.38 -5.04
C HIS A 236 -21.62 0.51 -5.19
N SER A 237 -20.53 0.01 -5.75
CA SER A 237 -19.23 0.70 -5.73
C SER A 237 -19.28 2.05 -6.47
N GLU A 238 -19.95 2.15 -7.61
CA GLU A 238 -20.10 3.41 -8.33
C GLU A 238 -20.95 4.43 -7.56
N PRO A 239 -22.20 4.12 -7.12
CA PRO A 239 -22.97 5.06 -6.30
C PRO A 239 -22.25 5.46 -5.01
N PHE A 240 -21.50 4.55 -4.38
CA PHE A 240 -20.69 4.90 -3.22
C PHE A 240 -19.66 5.98 -3.57
N TYR A 241 -18.87 5.77 -4.64
CA TYR A 241 -17.86 6.73 -5.09
C TYR A 241 -18.48 8.06 -5.55
N GLU A 242 -19.55 8.02 -6.33
CA GLU A 242 -20.17 9.21 -6.91
C GLU A 242 -20.76 10.13 -5.85
N SER A 243 -21.33 9.55 -4.78
CA SER A 243 -21.93 10.29 -3.69
C SER A 243 -20.92 10.90 -2.70
N LEU A 244 -19.66 10.46 -2.71
CA LEU A 244 -18.62 11.09 -1.89
C LEU A 244 -18.42 12.56 -2.29
N PRO A 245 -18.19 13.48 -1.32
CA PRO A 245 -17.94 14.88 -1.61
C PRO A 245 -16.86 15.08 -2.68
N SER A 246 -17.04 16.03 -3.59
CA SER A 246 -16.05 16.34 -4.64
C SER A 246 -14.76 16.93 -4.09
N THR A 247 -14.80 17.48 -2.88
CA THR A 247 -13.64 18.03 -2.17
C THR A 247 -12.90 17.01 -1.33
N LEU A 248 -13.44 15.79 -1.21
CA LEU A 248 -12.80 14.71 -0.48
C LEU A 248 -11.75 14.04 -1.36
N ASP A 249 -10.57 13.75 -0.82
CA ASP A 249 -9.63 12.84 -1.48
C ASP A 249 -10.30 11.47 -1.63
N LYS A 250 -10.58 11.08 -2.86
CA LYS A 250 -11.31 9.86 -3.18
C LYS A 250 -10.81 9.20 -4.44
N ALA A 251 -10.88 7.87 -4.47
CA ALA A 251 -10.60 7.09 -5.66
C ALA A 251 -11.60 5.93 -5.80
N TYR A 252 -11.82 5.51 -7.03
CA TYR A 252 -12.55 4.34 -7.44
C TYR A 252 -11.62 3.46 -8.27
N LEU A 253 -11.48 2.21 -7.87
CA LEU A 253 -10.75 1.18 -8.58
C LEU A 253 -11.71 0.04 -8.92
N GLU A 254 -11.96 -0.20 -10.20
CA GLU A 254 -12.66 -1.38 -10.67
C GLU A 254 -11.67 -2.42 -11.17
N LEU A 255 -11.72 -3.58 -10.56
CA LEU A 255 -10.88 -4.73 -10.94
C LEU A 255 -11.45 -5.40 -12.18
N ASN A 256 -10.58 -5.69 -13.16
CA ASN A 256 -10.94 -6.38 -14.39
C ASN A 256 -10.87 -7.90 -14.21
N ASN A 257 -11.82 -8.65 -14.80
CA ASN A 257 -11.96 -10.10 -14.67
C ASN A 257 -12.01 -10.58 -13.21
N ALA A 258 -12.67 -9.83 -12.36
CA ALA A 258 -12.75 -10.04 -10.93
C ALA A 258 -14.19 -10.29 -10.48
N SER A 259 -14.36 -10.92 -9.32
CA SER A 259 -15.66 -11.24 -8.73
C SER A 259 -15.80 -10.64 -7.34
N HIS A 260 -16.99 -10.74 -6.77
CA HIS A 260 -17.26 -10.36 -5.38
C HIS A 260 -16.25 -10.95 -4.37
N PHE A 261 -15.75 -12.14 -4.64
CA PHE A 261 -14.87 -12.89 -3.75
C PHE A 261 -13.38 -12.73 -4.06
N THR A 262 -13.01 -11.93 -5.05
CA THR A 262 -11.59 -11.63 -5.34
C THR A 262 -10.84 -11.12 -4.10
N PRO A 263 -11.42 -10.24 -3.24
CA PRO A 263 -10.74 -9.81 -2.01
C PRO A 263 -10.50 -10.91 -0.96
N ASN A 264 -11.10 -12.07 -1.09
CA ASN A 264 -10.90 -13.20 -0.17
C ASN A 264 -9.62 -14.01 -0.45
N THR A 265 -8.93 -13.71 -1.52
CA THR A 265 -7.65 -14.33 -1.90
C THR A 265 -6.58 -13.27 -2.10
N SER A 266 -5.31 -13.68 -2.00
CA SER A 266 -4.21 -12.74 -2.20
C SER A 266 -4.23 -12.19 -3.63
N ASP A 267 -4.40 -10.88 -3.75
CA ASP A 267 -4.43 -10.14 -5.00
C ASP A 267 -3.42 -9.00 -4.98
N THR A 268 -2.60 -8.91 -6.04
CA THR A 268 -1.52 -7.91 -6.13
C THR A 268 -2.06 -6.51 -6.37
N THR A 269 -3.12 -6.37 -7.17
CA THR A 269 -3.71 -5.07 -7.50
C THR A 269 -4.40 -4.47 -6.28
N ILE A 270 -5.21 -5.27 -5.56
CA ILE A 270 -5.82 -4.84 -4.29
C ILE A 270 -4.73 -4.42 -3.29
N ALA A 271 -3.68 -5.24 -3.13
CA ALA A 271 -2.60 -4.93 -2.20
C ALA A 271 -1.86 -3.64 -2.58
N LYS A 272 -1.49 -3.48 -3.84
CA LYS A 272 -0.78 -2.30 -4.37
C LYS A 272 -1.53 -1.00 -4.05
N TYR A 273 -2.79 -0.94 -4.42
CA TYR A 273 -3.59 0.29 -4.22
C TYR A 273 -3.98 0.49 -2.76
N SER A 274 -4.25 -0.57 -2.01
CA SER A 274 -4.48 -0.46 -0.56
C SER A 274 -3.24 0.05 0.18
N ILE A 275 -2.06 -0.51 -0.11
CA ILE A 275 -0.80 -0.04 0.47
C ILE A 275 -0.56 1.44 0.12
N SER A 276 -0.71 1.80 -1.15
CA SER A 276 -0.47 3.17 -1.61
C SER A 276 -1.42 4.16 -0.94
N TRP A 277 -2.71 3.82 -0.84
CA TRP A 277 -3.72 4.64 -0.17
C TRP A 277 -3.44 4.81 1.33
N LEU A 278 -3.20 3.71 2.03
CA LEU A 278 -2.90 3.73 3.47
C LEU A 278 -1.61 4.51 3.77
N LYS A 279 -0.56 4.33 2.97
CA LYS A 279 0.69 5.09 3.11
C LYS A 279 0.47 6.58 2.88
N ARG A 280 -0.28 6.92 1.83
CA ARG A 280 -0.53 8.31 1.49
C ARG A 280 -1.32 9.03 2.58
N PHE A 281 -2.37 8.40 3.14
CA PHE A 281 -3.31 9.07 4.03
C PHE A 281 -3.11 8.78 5.52
N ILE A 282 -2.64 7.60 5.92
CA ILE A 282 -2.34 7.29 7.32
C ILE A 282 -0.92 7.77 7.69
N ASP A 283 0.07 7.56 6.81
CA ASP A 283 1.45 7.96 7.07
C ASP A 283 1.80 9.33 6.47
N ASN A 284 0.86 9.97 5.75
CA ASN A 284 1.10 11.19 4.97
C ASN A 284 2.35 11.07 4.06
N ASP A 285 2.62 9.86 3.55
CA ASP A 285 3.80 9.55 2.78
C ASP A 285 3.57 9.85 1.29
N THR A 286 3.94 11.06 0.90
CA THR A 286 3.74 11.56 -0.47
C THR A 286 4.55 10.80 -1.52
N ARG A 287 5.53 9.97 -1.13
CA ARG A 287 6.27 9.10 -2.06
C ARG A 287 5.36 8.06 -2.72
N TYR A 288 4.22 7.75 -2.09
CA TYR A 288 3.24 6.81 -2.63
C TYR A 288 2.24 7.45 -3.60
N GLU A 289 2.20 8.78 -3.68
CA GLU A 289 1.36 9.51 -4.63
C GLU A 289 1.57 9.06 -6.09
N GLN A 290 2.80 8.75 -6.47
CA GLN A 290 3.16 8.29 -7.81
C GLN A 290 2.41 7.03 -8.30
N PHE A 291 1.79 6.26 -7.39
CA PHE A 291 1.01 5.06 -7.71
C PHE A 291 -0.49 5.33 -7.80
N LEU A 292 -0.92 6.51 -7.35
CA LEU A 292 -2.30 6.96 -7.31
C LEU A 292 -2.55 8.06 -8.35
N CYS A 293 -1.54 8.88 -8.60
CA CYS A 293 -1.55 10.03 -9.52
C CYS A 293 -0.25 10.06 -10.35
N PRO A 294 -0.30 10.29 -11.68
CA PRO A 294 -1.52 10.49 -12.48
C PRO A 294 -2.42 9.26 -12.45
N ILE A 295 -3.71 9.48 -12.70
CA ILE A 295 -4.74 8.42 -12.68
C ILE A 295 -4.28 7.17 -13.44
N PRO A 296 -4.23 6.00 -12.78
CA PRO A 296 -3.89 4.73 -13.41
C PRO A 296 -4.78 4.42 -14.63
N ARG A 297 -4.19 3.86 -15.66
CA ARG A 297 -4.91 3.51 -16.89
C ARG A 297 -5.49 2.09 -16.79
N PRO A 298 -6.60 1.81 -17.53
CA PRO A 298 -7.09 0.45 -17.71
C PRO A 298 -5.99 -0.52 -18.14
N SER A 299 -6.07 -1.76 -17.66
CA SER A 299 -5.06 -2.81 -17.88
C SER A 299 -5.70 -4.19 -17.79
N LEU A 300 -4.90 -5.25 -17.81
CA LEU A 300 -5.40 -6.62 -17.62
C LEU A 300 -6.03 -6.85 -16.22
N THR A 301 -5.72 -6.02 -15.23
CA THR A 301 -6.21 -6.16 -13.86
C THR A 301 -7.05 -4.97 -13.39
N ILE A 302 -7.14 -3.91 -14.18
CA ILE A 302 -7.90 -2.69 -13.88
C ILE A 302 -8.86 -2.44 -15.05
N GLU A 303 -10.14 -2.52 -14.79
CA GLU A 303 -11.17 -2.11 -15.74
C GLU A 303 -11.25 -0.58 -15.79
N GLU A 304 -11.38 0.05 -14.62
CA GLU A 304 -11.44 1.50 -14.51
C GLU A 304 -10.74 2.01 -13.24
N TYR A 305 -10.19 3.21 -13.33
CA TYR A 305 -9.76 3.99 -12.17
C TYR A 305 -10.22 5.43 -12.31
N ARG A 306 -10.91 5.94 -11.29
CA ARG A 306 -11.34 7.34 -11.16
C ARG A 306 -10.78 7.92 -9.86
N GLY A 307 -10.53 9.22 -9.82
CA GLY A 307 -10.09 9.90 -8.60
C GLY A 307 -9.76 11.37 -8.85
N ASN A 308 -9.58 12.10 -7.79
CA ASN A 308 -9.05 13.46 -7.86
C ASN A 308 -7.50 13.40 -7.73
N CYS A 309 -6.82 14.11 -8.60
CA CYS A 309 -5.36 14.19 -8.65
C CYS A 309 -4.91 15.65 -8.84
N PRO A 310 -3.85 16.09 -8.12
CA PRO A 310 -3.18 15.39 -7.01
C PRO A 310 -4.05 15.38 -5.75
N HIS A 311 -3.77 14.43 -4.83
CA HIS A 311 -4.40 14.44 -3.52
C HIS A 311 -3.84 15.58 -2.66
N THR A 312 -4.69 16.20 -1.83
CA THR A 312 -4.37 17.48 -1.16
C THR A 312 -4.33 17.39 0.36
N SER A 313 -4.85 16.31 0.97
CA SER A 313 -4.84 16.11 2.44
C SER A 313 -3.60 15.36 2.92
#